data_68df339b3f24207a6b137f603e3edf5a
#
_entry.id   68df339b3f24207a6b137f603e3edf5a
#
_cell.length_a   1.000
_cell.length_b   1.000
_cell.length_c   1.000
_cell.angle_alpha   90.00
_cell.angle_beta   90.00
_cell.angle_gamma   90.00
#
_symmetry.space_group_name_H-M   'P 1'
#
loop_
_entity.id
_entity.type
_entity.pdbx_description
1 polymer ?
#
loop_
_entity_poly.entity_id
_entity_poly.type
_entity_poly.pdbx_seq_one_letter_code
_entity_poly.pdbx_strand_id
1 'polypeptide(L)'
;MDNTTKLTHFAEHLKQADGLLITAGAGMGVDSGLPDFRGDQGFWKAYPPLKHLGKSFVDMATPELFHANPKLAWGFYGLRLNAYRAVEPHQGFHLLKKWSETLPNLKNGSFVFTSNVDGEFQKVGFDDNKVFECHGSIHWLQCLDNCTRDIWSADSFVPVVDEYHCQLINDFPFCPHCGGMARPNILMFSDWHWQSQMQDEKEQKLMAWLKQVKNLAIIEIGAGTAVPSVRNFGERLVQHSINES
;
A
#
# COMPACT_ATOMS: atom_id res chain seq x y z
N MET A 1 26.61 9.51 17.93
CA MET A 1 26.30 10.60 16.97
C MET A 1 25.04 11.31 17.45
N ASP A 2 25.07 12.62 17.49
CA ASP A 2 23.87 13.41 17.74
C ASP A 2 22.94 13.44 16.49
N ASN A 3 21.72 13.94 16.65
CA ASN A 3 20.75 13.97 15.57
C ASN A 3 21.18 14.88 14.40
N THR A 4 21.89 15.94 14.67
CA THR A 4 22.39 16.89 13.64
C THR A 4 23.41 16.20 12.74
N THR A 5 24.36 15.49 13.33
CA THR A 5 25.38 14.70 12.60
C THR A 5 24.71 13.63 11.72
N LYS A 6 23.71 12.90 12.24
CA LYS A 6 22.98 11.90 11.48
C LYS A 6 22.24 12.52 10.28
N LEU A 7 21.58 13.65 10.47
CA LEU A 7 20.88 14.36 9.38
C LEU A 7 21.84 14.89 8.31
N THR A 8 23.02 15.37 8.71
CA THR A 8 24.05 15.80 7.77
C THR A 8 24.55 14.65 6.90
N HIS A 9 24.89 13.53 7.53
CA HIS A 9 25.31 12.31 6.81
C HIS A 9 24.22 11.82 5.86
N PHE A 10 22.95 11.77 6.32
CA PHE A 10 21.82 11.41 5.49
C PHE A 10 21.68 12.31 4.26
N ALA A 11 21.78 13.64 4.45
CA ALA A 11 21.69 14.60 3.36
C ALA A 11 22.85 14.44 2.35
N GLU A 12 24.05 14.13 2.82
CA GLU A 12 25.22 13.86 1.97
C GLU A 12 25.02 12.60 1.13
N HIS A 13 24.55 11.49 1.73
CA HIS A 13 24.23 10.26 1.03
C HIS A 13 23.17 10.49 -0.05
N LEU A 14 22.08 11.19 0.28
CA LEU A 14 21.05 11.53 -0.69
C LEU A 14 21.57 12.32 -1.89
N LYS A 15 22.47 13.30 -1.65
CA LYS A 15 23.05 14.10 -2.74
C LYS A 15 23.96 13.32 -3.65
N GLN A 16 24.56 12.23 -3.16
CA GLN A 16 25.47 11.38 -3.93
C GLN A 16 24.74 10.22 -4.65
N ALA A 17 23.52 9.91 -4.24
CA ALA A 17 22.75 8.80 -4.78
C ALA A 17 22.40 9.00 -6.25
N ASP A 18 22.51 7.93 -7.05
CA ASP A 18 22.08 7.91 -8.44
C ASP A 18 20.71 7.21 -8.62
N GLY A 19 20.20 6.58 -7.55
CA GLY A 19 18.85 6.04 -7.44
C GLY A 19 18.29 6.19 -6.03
N LEU A 20 17.02 6.55 -5.90
CA LEU A 20 16.29 6.69 -4.63
C LEU A 20 15.18 5.64 -4.50
N LEU A 21 15.33 4.73 -3.57
CA LEU A 21 14.27 3.82 -3.19
C LEU A 21 13.52 4.34 -1.97
N ILE A 22 12.24 4.54 -2.10
CA ILE A 22 11.34 4.90 -0.99
C ILE A 22 10.61 3.63 -0.58
N THR A 23 10.78 3.19 0.67
CA THR A 23 10.04 2.06 1.22
C THR A 23 9.05 2.55 2.26
N ALA A 24 7.75 2.26 2.10
CA ALA A 24 6.72 2.83 2.94
C ALA A 24 5.72 1.80 3.47
N GLY A 25 5.40 1.91 4.76
CA GLY A 25 4.33 1.16 5.41
C GLY A 25 3.19 2.07 5.90
N ALA A 26 2.19 1.48 6.55
CA ALA A 26 0.95 2.16 6.94
C ALA A 26 1.17 3.40 7.83
N GLY A 27 2.27 3.45 8.61
CA GLY A 27 2.62 4.63 9.39
C GLY A 27 2.88 5.89 8.55
N MET A 28 3.16 5.76 7.25
CA MET A 28 3.32 6.89 6.35
C MET A 28 2.01 7.67 6.15
N GLY A 29 0.86 7.00 6.09
CA GLY A 29 -0.45 7.64 5.89
C GLY A 29 -1.06 8.28 7.16
N VAL A 30 -0.44 8.11 8.34
CA VAL A 30 -1.02 8.57 9.61
C VAL A 30 -1.19 10.09 9.66
N ASP A 31 -0.20 10.83 9.19
CA ASP A 31 -0.26 12.30 9.15
C ASP A 31 -1.21 12.83 8.05
N SER A 32 -1.63 11.98 7.12
CA SER A 32 -2.76 12.24 6.21
C SER A 32 -4.12 11.96 6.86
N GLY A 33 -4.16 11.40 8.08
CA GLY A 33 -5.38 11.02 8.80
C GLY A 33 -5.82 9.57 8.59
N LEU A 34 -5.00 8.74 7.93
CA LEU A 34 -5.30 7.34 7.72
C LEU A 34 -4.88 6.48 8.94
N PRO A 35 -5.63 5.42 9.27
CA PRO A 35 -5.25 4.52 10.36
C PRO A 35 -4.07 3.63 9.96
N ASP A 36 -3.15 3.38 10.90
CA ASP A 36 -1.99 2.50 10.70
C ASP A 36 -2.22 1.06 11.18
N PHE A 37 -3.40 0.77 11.70
CA PHE A 37 -3.80 -0.56 12.20
C PHE A 37 -2.84 -1.17 13.24
N ARG A 38 -2.15 -0.35 14.05
CA ARG A 38 -1.23 -0.81 15.09
C ARG A 38 -1.96 -1.58 16.17
N GLY A 39 -1.98 -2.91 16.01
CA GLY A 39 -2.70 -3.84 16.89
C GLY A 39 -4.21 -3.61 16.91
N ASP A 40 -4.91 -4.46 17.66
CA ASP A 40 -6.37 -4.39 17.75
C ASP A 40 -6.91 -3.06 18.31
N GLN A 41 -6.17 -2.43 19.22
CA GLN A 41 -6.59 -1.14 19.80
C GLN A 41 -6.59 -0.01 18.74
N GLY A 42 -5.58 0.07 17.90
CA GLY A 42 -5.53 1.03 16.78
C GLY A 42 -6.61 0.75 15.74
N PHE A 43 -6.82 -0.53 15.42
CA PHE A 43 -7.86 -0.98 14.51
C PHE A 43 -9.27 -0.64 15.02
N TRP A 44 -9.57 -0.95 16.29
CA TRP A 44 -10.87 -0.65 16.88
C TRP A 44 -11.13 0.84 17.11
N LYS A 45 -10.08 1.64 17.28
CA LYS A 45 -10.22 3.10 17.30
C LYS A 45 -10.69 3.64 15.95
N ALA A 46 -10.14 3.08 14.85
CA ALA A 46 -10.54 3.45 13.50
C ALA A 46 -11.92 2.90 13.11
N TYR A 47 -12.26 1.70 13.61
CA TYR A 47 -13.52 0.99 13.29
C TYR A 47 -14.24 0.53 14.56
N PRO A 48 -14.86 1.46 15.34
CA PRO A 48 -15.51 1.12 16.62
C PRO A 48 -16.57 0.01 16.54
N PRO A 49 -17.40 -0.11 15.46
CA PRO A 49 -18.36 -1.20 15.34
C PRO A 49 -17.71 -2.59 15.36
N LEU A 50 -16.52 -2.73 14.80
CA LEU A 50 -15.81 -4.01 14.73
C LEU A 50 -15.32 -4.48 16.10
N LYS A 51 -15.09 -3.55 17.03
CA LYS A 51 -14.80 -3.87 18.44
C LYS A 51 -15.98 -4.59 19.11
N HIS A 52 -17.19 -4.11 18.89
CA HIS A 52 -18.41 -4.74 19.46
C HIS A 52 -18.66 -6.12 18.85
N LEU A 53 -18.26 -6.34 17.60
CA LEU A 53 -18.32 -7.63 16.93
C LEU A 53 -17.15 -8.56 17.30
N GLY A 54 -16.19 -8.10 18.12
CA GLY A 54 -15.00 -8.87 18.48
C GLY A 54 -14.09 -9.22 17.30
N LYS A 55 -14.14 -8.42 16.22
CA LYS A 55 -13.37 -8.67 14.99
C LYS A 55 -12.03 -7.94 15.03
N SER A 56 -10.95 -8.67 14.76
CA SER A 56 -9.61 -8.14 14.53
C SER A 56 -9.42 -7.70 13.07
N PHE A 57 -8.31 -7.02 12.79
CA PHE A 57 -7.94 -6.71 11.40
C PHE A 57 -7.77 -7.97 10.55
N VAL A 58 -7.16 -9.02 11.11
CA VAL A 58 -6.97 -10.30 10.42
C VAL A 58 -8.31 -10.93 10.03
N ASP A 59 -9.31 -10.90 10.94
CA ASP A 59 -10.65 -11.44 10.66
C ASP A 59 -11.37 -10.68 9.53
N MET A 60 -11.09 -9.38 9.38
CA MET A 60 -11.70 -8.55 8.35
C MET A 60 -10.97 -8.63 7.00
N ALA A 61 -9.69 -8.96 7.01
CA ALA A 61 -8.85 -9.01 5.82
C ALA A 61 -8.64 -10.44 5.32
N THR A 62 -9.74 -11.16 5.09
CA THR A 62 -9.76 -12.51 4.50
C THR A 62 -10.78 -12.62 3.36
N PRO A 63 -10.52 -13.41 2.30
CA PRO A 63 -11.49 -13.64 1.24
C PRO A 63 -12.77 -14.35 1.75
N GLU A 64 -12.65 -15.21 2.75
CA GLU A 64 -13.75 -15.94 3.35
C GLU A 64 -14.83 -15.02 3.90
N LEU A 65 -14.47 -13.83 4.38
CA LEU A 65 -15.45 -12.89 4.89
C LEU A 65 -16.40 -12.39 3.80
N PHE A 66 -15.93 -12.24 2.55
CA PHE A 66 -16.77 -11.85 1.42
C PHE A 66 -17.82 -12.92 1.09
N HIS A 67 -17.53 -14.20 1.33
CA HIS A 67 -18.52 -15.27 1.18
C HIS A 67 -19.46 -15.36 2.39
N ALA A 68 -18.92 -15.28 3.60
CA ALA A 68 -19.69 -15.50 4.83
C ALA A 68 -20.57 -14.29 5.22
N ASN A 69 -20.06 -13.07 5.04
CA ASN A 69 -20.78 -11.84 5.35
C ASN A 69 -20.36 -10.71 4.40
N PRO A 70 -20.83 -10.73 3.15
CA PRO A 70 -20.42 -9.79 2.13
C PRO A 70 -20.73 -8.33 2.47
N LYS A 71 -21.84 -8.06 3.16
CA LYS A 71 -22.17 -6.69 3.59
C LYS A 71 -21.15 -6.13 4.58
N LEU A 72 -20.68 -6.94 5.52
CA LEU A 72 -19.66 -6.56 6.49
C LEU A 72 -18.30 -6.39 5.80
N ALA A 73 -17.90 -7.33 4.94
CA ALA A 73 -16.65 -7.25 4.19
C ALA A 73 -16.60 -5.97 3.35
N TRP A 74 -17.62 -5.74 2.55
CA TRP A 74 -17.70 -4.51 1.74
C TRP A 74 -17.99 -3.26 2.56
N GLY A 75 -18.61 -3.37 3.73
CA GLY A 75 -18.72 -2.27 4.69
C GLY A 75 -17.34 -1.79 5.12
N PHE A 76 -16.49 -2.71 5.54
CA PHE A 76 -15.11 -2.41 5.95
C PHE A 76 -14.26 -1.86 4.77
N TYR A 77 -14.24 -2.54 3.63
CA TYR A 77 -13.47 -2.08 2.47
C TYR A 77 -14.07 -0.83 1.82
N GLY A 78 -15.39 -0.65 1.88
CA GLY A 78 -16.07 0.53 1.39
C GLY A 78 -15.72 1.78 2.21
N LEU A 79 -15.70 1.70 3.53
CA LEU A 79 -15.23 2.79 4.40
C LEU A 79 -13.78 3.18 4.05
N ARG A 80 -12.90 2.19 3.88
CA ARG A 80 -11.51 2.43 3.49
C ARG A 80 -11.39 3.08 2.12
N LEU A 81 -12.13 2.57 1.13
CA LEU A 81 -12.10 3.12 -0.24
C LEU A 81 -12.55 4.59 -0.24
N ASN A 82 -13.63 4.91 0.48
CA ASN A 82 -14.11 6.28 0.61
C ASN A 82 -13.08 7.18 1.31
N ALA A 83 -12.52 6.72 2.45
CA ALA A 83 -11.50 7.46 3.17
C ALA A 83 -10.26 7.71 2.32
N TYR A 84 -9.76 6.67 1.63
CA TYR A 84 -8.57 6.78 0.79
C TYR A 84 -8.79 7.68 -0.43
N ARG A 85 -10.01 7.73 -0.97
CA ARG A 85 -10.36 8.67 -2.04
C ARG A 85 -10.44 10.12 -1.56
N ALA A 86 -10.95 10.32 -0.36
CA ALA A 86 -11.16 11.66 0.21
C ALA A 86 -9.91 12.30 0.80
N VAL A 87 -8.96 11.49 1.27
CA VAL A 87 -7.76 11.99 1.96
C VAL A 87 -6.82 12.70 1.00
N GLU A 88 -6.22 13.79 1.49
CA GLU A 88 -5.12 14.48 0.82
C GLU A 88 -3.79 14.04 1.42
N PRO A 89 -2.81 13.60 0.62
CA PRO A 89 -1.51 13.21 1.11
C PRO A 89 -0.80 14.34 1.86
N HIS A 90 -0.24 14.04 3.02
CA HIS A 90 0.46 15.05 3.82
C HIS A 90 1.79 15.51 3.18
N GLN A 91 2.38 16.59 3.72
CA GLN A 91 3.58 17.23 3.16
C GLN A 91 4.79 16.29 2.99
N GLY A 92 4.86 15.18 3.74
CA GLY A 92 5.92 14.18 3.60
C GLY A 92 5.93 13.53 2.21
N PHE A 93 4.77 13.22 1.64
CA PHE A 93 4.64 12.67 0.28
C PHE A 93 5.14 13.68 -0.76
N HIS A 94 4.74 14.94 -0.64
CA HIS A 94 5.18 16.01 -1.53
C HIS A 94 6.69 16.26 -1.44
N LEU A 95 7.27 16.15 -0.24
CA LEU A 95 8.71 16.29 -0.04
C LEU A 95 9.48 15.15 -0.73
N LEU A 96 9.02 13.90 -0.57
CA LEU A 96 9.61 12.75 -1.25
C LEU A 96 9.51 12.89 -2.77
N LYS A 97 8.36 13.34 -3.27
CA LYS A 97 8.16 13.62 -4.71
C LYS A 97 9.14 14.69 -5.19
N LYS A 98 9.27 15.80 -4.45
CA LYS A 98 10.23 16.85 -4.76
C LYS A 98 11.67 16.31 -4.80
N TRP A 99 12.08 15.51 -3.83
CA TRP A 99 13.43 14.92 -3.83
C TRP A 99 13.63 13.99 -5.03
N SER A 100 12.64 13.20 -5.38
CA SER A 100 12.70 12.31 -6.55
C SER A 100 12.91 13.06 -7.88
N GLU A 101 12.56 14.35 -7.94
CA GLU A 101 12.69 15.21 -9.13
C GLU A 101 13.88 16.15 -9.12
N THR A 102 14.36 16.55 -7.92
CA THR A 102 15.32 17.66 -7.78
C THR A 102 16.69 17.27 -7.25
N LEU A 103 16.88 16.02 -6.79
CA LEU A 103 18.20 15.58 -6.34
C LEU A 103 19.19 15.56 -7.51
N PRO A 104 20.38 16.20 -7.38
CA PRO A 104 21.21 16.56 -8.54
C PRO A 104 21.85 15.38 -9.27
N ASN A 105 22.07 14.27 -8.57
CA ASN A 105 22.76 13.09 -9.12
C ASN A 105 21.83 11.92 -9.42
N LEU A 106 20.51 12.06 -9.24
CA LEU A 106 19.53 11.00 -9.32
C LEU A 106 19.24 10.58 -10.78
N LYS A 107 20.27 10.10 -11.48
CA LYS A 107 20.20 9.74 -12.91
C LYS A 107 19.23 8.62 -13.23
N ASN A 108 19.06 7.68 -12.29
CA ASN A 108 18.14 6.56 -12.42
C ASN A 108 16.74 6.87 -11.83
N GLY A 109 16.56 8.10 -11.29
CA GLY A 109 15.31 8.52 -10.68
C GLY A 109 15.00 7.79 -9.38
N SER A 110 13.71 7.66 -9.07
CA SER A 110 13.24 7.02 -7.85
C SER A 110 12.30 5.85 -8.15
N PHE A 111 12.17 4.95 -7.19
CA PHE A 111 11.15 3.91 -7.15
C PHE A 111 10.52 3.86 -5.76
N VAL A 112 9.24 3.50 -5.67
CA VAL A 112 8.53 3.31 -4.41
C VAL A 112 8.21 1.82 -4.25
N PHE A 113 8.54 1.26 -3.08
CA PHE A 113 8.08 -0.04 -2.61
C PHE A 113 7.18 0.18 -1.40
N THR A 114 5.92 -0.20 -1.47
CA THR A 114 5.00 0.02 -0.34
C THR A 114 4.09 -1.17 -0.08
N SER A 115 3.78 -1.40 1.20
CA SER A 115 2.72 -2.32 1.63
C SER A 115 1.36 -1.62 1.77
N ASN A 116 1.32 -0.31 1.56
CA ASN A 116 0.07 0.45 1.55
C ASN A 116 -0.72 0.14 0.28
N VAL A 117 -2.04 0.24 0.40
CA VAL A 117 -3.00 -0.04 -0.68
C VAL A 117 -3.86 1.18 -1.00
N ASP A 118 -3.43 2.36 -0.52
CA ASP A 118 -4.21 3.60 -0.46
C ASP A 118 -4.10 4.49 -1.71
N GLY A 119 -3.01 4.34 -2.49
CA GLY A 119 -2.75 5.15 -3.68
C GLY A 119 -2.22 6.56 -3.40
N GLU A 120 -1.78 6.90 -2.18
CA GLU A 120 -1.32 8.25 -1.84
C GLU A 120 -0.09 8.69 -2.65
N PHE A 121 0.83 7.77 -2.97
CA PHE A 121 1.99 8.09 -3.84
C PHE A 121 1.55 8.50 -5.24
N GLN A 122 0.57 7.81 -5.82
CA GLN A 122 0.03 8.14 -7.13
C GLN A 122 -0.68 9.51 -7.10
N LYS A 123 -1.40 9.83 -6.02
CA LYS A 123 -2.08 11.13 -5.84
C LYS A 123 -1.13 12.33 -5.89
N VAL A 124 0.09 12.20 -5.34
CA VAL A 124 1.09 13.28 -5.41
C VAL A 124 1.90 13.26 -6.71
N GLY A 125 1.55 12.39 -7.66
CA GLY A 125 2.10 12.37 -9.01
C GLY A 125 3.34 11.51 -9.19
N PHE A 126 3.60 10.52 -8.33
CA PHE A 126 4.57 9.47 -8.68
C PHE A 126 4.06 8.67 -9.89
N ASP A 127 4.96 8.30 -10.79
CA ASP A 127 4.64 7.44 -11.93
C ASP A 127 4.19 6.07 -11.43
N ASP A 128 2.96 5.67 -11.79
CA ASP A 128 2.37 4.40 -11.34
C ASP A 128 3.25 3.20 -11.70
N ASN A 129 4.00 3.26 -12.81
CA ASN A 129 4.97 2.22 -13.18
C ASN A 129 6.18 2.12 -12.25
N LYS A 130 6.37 3.12 -11.39
CA LYS A 130 7.45 3.19 -10.40
C LYS A 130 6.94 3.14 -8.96
N VAL A 131 5.68 2.75 -8.76
CA VAL A 131 5.10 2.48 -7.45
C VAL A 131 4.67 1.02 -7.39
N PHE A 132 5.42 0.23 -6.62
CA PHE A 132 5.10 -1.17 -6.37
C PHE A 132 4.37 -1.31 -5.04
N GLU A 133 3.05 -1.47 -5.10
CA GLU A 133 2.16 -1.78 -3.98
C GLU A 133 2.16 -3.29 -3.77
N CYS A 134 3.06 -3.82 -2.94
CA CYS A 134 3.31 -5.26 -2.83
C CYS A 134 2.12 -6.08 -2.28
N HIS A 135 1.13 -5.42 -1.72
CA HIS A 135 -0.13 -6.03 -1.27
C HIS A 135 -1.33 -5.68 -2.18
N GLY A 136 -1.09 -5.18 -3.39
CA GLY A 136 -2.16 -4.74 -4.28
C GLY A 136 -2.70 -3.36 -3.94
N SER A 137 -3.87 -3.02 -4.47
CA SER A 137 -4.48 -1.71 -4.27
C SER A 137 -5.99 -1.79 -4.12
N ILE A 138 -6.55 -0.94 -3.25
CA ILE A 138 -8.01 -0.86 -3.04
C ILE A 138 -8.73 -0.24 -4.25
N HIS A 139 -8.00 0.44 -5.11
CA HIS A 139 -8.53 1.08 -6.32
C HIS A 139 -8.74 0.11 -7.49
N TRP A 140 -8.39 -1.16 -7.29
CA TRP A 140 -8.58 -2.22 -8.28
C TRP A 140 -9.45 -3.34 -7.73
N LEU A 141 -10.20 -3.99 -8.61
CA LEU A 141 -11.09 -5.10 -8.32
C LEU A 141 -10.65 -6.36 -9.04
N GLN A 142 -10.98 -7.50 -8.45
CA GLN A 142 -10.88 -8.84 -9.04
C GLN A 142 -12.15 -9.64 -8.77
N CYS A 143 -12.40 -10.70 -9.53
CA CYS A 143 -13.48 -11.62 -9.26
C CYS A 143 -13.27 -12.36 -7.93
N LEU A 144 -14.30 -12.41 -7.07
CA LEU A 144 -14.23 -13.15 -5.80
C LEU A 144 -14.03 -14.64 -6.03
N ASP A 145 -14.76 -15.21 -7.02
CA ASP A 145 -14.75 -16.65 -7.35
C ASP A 145 -13.67 -17.01 -8.38
N ASN A 146 -12.78 -16.07 -8.69
CA ASN A 146 -11.62 -16.31 -9.56
C ASN A 146 -11.98 -16.85 -10.96
N CYS A 147 -13.12 -16.42 -11.52
CA CYS A 147 -13.58 -16.85 -12.86
C CYS A 147 -12.71 -16.34 -14.00
N THR A 148 -11.96 -15.26 -13.76
CA THR A 148 -11.00 -14.62 -14.66
C THR A 148 -9.79 -14.16 -13.88
N ARG A 149 -8.68 -13.94 -14.60
CA ARG A 149 -7.48 -13.26 -14.06
C ARG A 149 -7.52 -11.75 -14.25
N ASP A 150 -8.53 -11.21 -14.89
CA ASP A 150 -8.63 -9.79 -15.14
C ASP A 150 -8.78 -9.00 -13.84
N ILE A 151 -8.11 -7.87 -13.80
CA ILE A 151 -8.17 -6.85 -12.77
C ILE A 151 -8.72 -5.60 -13.42
N TRP A 152 -9.68 -4.93 -12.79
CA TRP A 152 -10.32 -3.72 -13.35
C TRP A 152 -10.45 -2.62 -12.30
N SER A 153 -10.62 -1.37 -12.77
CA SER A 153 -10.73 -0.20 -11.88
C SER A 153 -11.97 -0.26 -10.99
N ALA A 154 -11.81 0.17 -9.74
CA ALA A 154 -12.89 0.38 -8.79
C ALA A 154 -13.59 1.74 -8.96
N ASP A 155 -13.19 2.59 -9.93
CA ASP A 155 -13.63 3.99 -10.02
C ASP A 155 -15.14 4.14 -10.15
N SER A 156 -15.81 3.23 -10.87
CA SER A 156 -17.25 3.22 -11.03
C SER A 156 -18.02 2.80 -9.78
N PHE A 157 -17.37 2.19 -8.81
CA PHE A 157 -17.98 1.73 -7.57
C PHE A 157 -17.87 2.80 -6.48
N VAL A 158 -19.01 3.33 -6.05
CA VAL A 158 -19.12 4.29 -4.94
C VAL A 158 -19.85 3.58 -3.79
N PRO A 159 -19.12 3.10 -2.77
CA PRO A 159 -19.75 2.39 -1.66
C PRO A 159 -20.55 3.36 -0.77
N VAL A 160 -21.78 2.98 -0.46
CA VAL A 160 -22.62 3.61 0.56
C VAL A 160 -22.63 2.69 1.77
N VAL A 161 -22.10 3.16 2.90
CA VAL A 161 -21.89 2.32 4.08
C VAL A 161 -22.64 2.88 5.29
N ASP A 162 -23.35 2.01 5.99
CA ASP A 162 -23.80 2.24 7.36
C ASP A 162 -22.58 2.15 8.29
N GLU A 163 -22.06 3.30 8.69
CA GLU A 163 -20.86 3.38 9.53
C GLU A 163 -21.10 2.80 10.94
N TYR A 164 -22.33 2.88 11.45
CA TYR A 164 -22.67 2.35 12.77
C TYR A 164 -22.62 0.83 12.85
N HIS A 165 -23.02 0.15 11.77
CA HIS A 165 -22.98 -1.32 11.68
C HIS A 165 -21.82 -1.84 10.82
N CYS A 166 -21.05 -0.95 10.21
CA CYS A 166 -20.00 -1.30 9.23
C CYS A 166 -20.53 -2.21 8.10
N GLN A 167 -21.67 -1.82 7.50
CA GLN A 167 -22.30 -2.63 6.45
C GLN A 167 -22.54 -1.83 5.17
N LEU A 168 -22.23 -2.43 4.03
CA LEU A 168 -22.60 -1.87 2.73
C LEU A 168 -24.12 -1.85 2.58
N ILE A 169 -24.66 -0.72 2.12
CA ILE A 169 -26.11 -0.51 1.92
C ILE A 169 -26.50 -0.66 0.46
N ASN A 170 -25.68 -0.17 -0.46
CA ASN A 170 -25.95 -0.28 -1.90
C ASN A 170 -25.46 -1.63 -2.48
N ASP A 171 -25.69 -1.82 -3.77
CA ASP A 171 -25.31 -3.05 -4.48
C ASP A 171 -23.81 -3.29 -4.42
N PHE A 172 -23.41 -4.56 -4.43
CA PHE A 172 -22.02 -4.98 -4.51
C PHE A 172 -21.44 -4.66 -5.90
N PRO A 173 -20.13 -4.44 -6.02
CA PRO A 173 -19.51 -4.43 -7.32
C PRO A 173 -19.50 -5.85 -7.90
N PHE A 174 -19.80 -5.98 -9.19
CA PHE A 174 -19.91 -7.25 -9.87
C PHE A 174 -18.74 -7.49 -10.83
N CYS A 175 -18.39 -8.76 -10.98
CA CYS A 175 -17.44 -9.19 -12.00
C CYS A 175 -18.05 -9.02 -13.39
N PRO A 176 -17.39 -8.33 -14.34
CA PRO A 176 -17.91 -8.14 -15.69
C PRO A 176 -18.00 -9.43 -16.52
N HIS A 177 -17.34 -10.51 -16.08
CA HIS A 177 -17.31 -11.78 -16.81
C HIS A 177 -18.39 -12.76 -16.37
N CYS A 178 -18.58 -12.96 -15.05
CA CYS A 178 -19.53 -13.94 -14.55
C CYS A 178 -20.75 -13.33 -13.87
N GLY A 179 -20.78 -12.01 -13.65
CA GLY A 179 -21.84 -11.35 -12.88
C GLY A 179 -21.81 -11.65 -11.37
N GLY A 180 -20.88 -12.47 -10.90
CA GLY A 180 -20.66 -12.71 -9.47
C GLY A 180 -20.01 -11.52 -8.76
N MET A 181 -19.89 -11.61 -7.44
CA MET A 181 -19.31 -10.52 -6.64
C MET A 181 -17.84 -10.27 -7.01
N ALA A 182 -17.46 -8.99 -7.05
CA ALA A 182 -16.06 -8.58 -7.05
C ALA A 182 -15.59 -8.27 -5.63
N ARG A 183 -14.25 -8.30 -5.43
CA ARG A 183 -13.58 -7.85 -4.21
C ARG A 183 -12.40 -6.94 -4.56
N PRO A 184 -11.88 -6.14 -3.60
CA PRO A 184 -10.66 -5.38 -3.84
C PRO A 184 -9.49 -6.29 -4.24
N ASN A 185 -8.68 -5.86 -5.20
CA ASN A 185 -7.45 -6.56 -5.55
C ASN A 185 -6.35 -6.24 -4.52
N ILE A 186 -6.56 -6.74 -3.32
CA ILE A 186 -5.64 -6.66 -2.18
C ILE A 186 -5.29 -8.07 -1.76
N LEU A 187 -3.98 -8.33 -1.53
CA LEU A 187 -3.52 -9.57 -0.91
C LEU A 187 -4.00 -9.61 0.55
N MET A 188 -4.86 -10.57 0.85
CA MET A 188 -5.45 -10.76 2.18
C MET A 188 -4.78 -11.94 2.91
N PHE A 189 -5.10 -12.13 4.18
CA PHE A 189 -4.62 -13.30 4.92
C PHE A 189 -5.24 -14.58 4.35
N SER A 190 -4.43 -15.62 4.21
CA SER A 190 -4.81 -16.92 3.62
C SER A 190 -5.40 -16.82 2.20
N ASP A 191 -5.00 -15.81 1.43
CA ASP A 191 -5.52 -15.52 0.10
C ASP A 191 -4.75 -16.26 -1.00
N TRP A 192 -5.23 -17.44 -1.37
CA TRP A 192 -4.64 -18.26 -2.44
C TRP A 192 -5.15 -17.87 -3.84
N HIS A 193 -6.14 -16.98 -3.94
CA HIS A 193 -6.80 -16.59 -5.17
C HIS A 193 -6.56 -15.11 -5.54
N TRP A 194 -5.59 -14.48 -4.90
CA TRP A 194 -5.21 -13.12 -5.26
C TRP A 194 -4.60 -13.06 -6.65
N GLN A 195 -5.05 -12.10 -7.46
CA GLN A 195 -4.52 -11.87 -8.79
C GLN A 195 -3.34 -10.89 -8.72
N SER A 196 -2.13 -11.41 -8.89
CA SER A 196 -0.88 -10.67 -8.67
C SER A 196 -0.26 -10.04 -9.92
N GLN A 197 -0.87 -10.20 -11.12
CA GLN A 197 -0.23 -9.86 -12.39
C GLN A 197 0.30 -8.42 -12.45
N MET A 198 -0.49 -7.45 -11.96
CA MET A 198 -0.04 -6.06 -11.93
C MET A 198 1.17 -5.87 -11.00
N GLN A 199 1.19 -6.57 -9.88
CA GLN A 199 2.27 -6.52 -8.90
C GLN A 199 3.51 -7.23 -9.41
N ASP A 200 3.36 -8.37 -10.08
CA ASP A 200 4.45 -9.13 -10.69
C ASP A 200 5.18 -8.28 -11.76
N GLU A 201 4.44 -7.54 -12.58
CA GLU A 201 5.00 -6.61 -13.56
C GLU A 201 5.76 -5.45 -12.88
N LYS A 202 5.19 -4.86 -11.82
CA LYS A 202 5.82 -3.77 -11.06
C LYS A 202 7.06 -4.25 -10.31
N GLU A 203 7.05 -5.47 -9.77
CA GLU A 203 8.22 -6.10 -9.14
C GLU A 203 9.34 -6.28 -10.16
N GLN A 204 9.04 -6.81 -11.34
CA GLN A 204 10.03 -6.97 -12.41
C GLN A 204 10.66 -5.63 -12.81
N LYS A 205 9.85 -4.55 -12.92
CA LYS A 205 10.35 -3.20 -13.20
C LYS A 205 11.26 -2.69 -12.07
N LEU A 206 10.88 -2.90 -10.80
CA LEU A 206 11.69 -2.53 -9.65
C LEU A 206 13.04 -3.27 -9.66
N MET A 207 13.02 -4.60 -9.88
CA MET A 207 14.25 -5.40 -9.94
C MET A 207 15.15 -5.02 -11.11
N ALA A 208 14.57 -4.69 -12.26
CA ALA A 208 15.32 -4.18 -13.41
C ALA A 208 15.93 -2.80 -13.15
N TRP A 209 15.21 -1.92 -12.45
CA TRP A 209 15.70 -0.62 -12.04
C TRP A 209 16.84 -0.72 -11.02
N LEU A 210 16.71 -1.59 -10.01
CA LEU A 210 17.76 -1.80 -8.99
C LEU A 210 19.10 -2.24 -9.61
N LYS A 211 19.07 -3.05 -10.68
CA LYS A 211 20.29 -3.47 -11.40
C LYS A 211 21.02 -2.33 -12.09
N GLN A 212 20.36 -1.21 -12.37
CA GLN A 212 20.95 -0.04 -13.04
C GLN A 212 21.54 0.96 -12.02
N VAL A 213 21.10 0.89 -10.77
CA VAL A 213 21.51 1.81 -9.70
C VAL A 213 22.84 1.34 -9.12
N LYS A 214 23.83 2.25 -9.09
CA LYS A 214 25.16 1.98 -8.52
C LYS A 214 25.32 2.52 -7.11
N ASN A 215 24.67 3.63 -6.83
CA ASN A 215 24.71 4.29 -5.52
C ASN A 215 23.28 4.53 -5.04
N LEU A 216 22.72 3.49 -4.41
CA LEU A 216 21.34 3.47 -3.95
C LEU A 216 21.19 4.18 -2.60
N ALA A 217 20.29 5.16 -2.52
CA ALA A 217 19.77 5.63 -1.25
C ALA A 217 18.41 4.97 -0.96
N ILE A 218 18.22 4.51 0.27
CA ILE A 218 16.95 3.93 0.74
C ILE A 218 16.38 4.81 1.85
N ILE A 219 15.12 5.20 1.70
CA ILE A 219 14.36 5.91 2.74
C ILE A 219 13.22 5.00 3.19
N GLU A 220 13.29 4.48 4.42
CA GLU A 220 12.21 3.71 5.03
C GLU A 220 11.36 4.61 5.90
N ILE A 221 10.03 4.64 5.66
CA ILE A 221 9.08 5.47 6.40
C ILE A 221 7.84 4.65 6.77
N GLY A 222 7.41 4.77 8.04
CA GLY A 222 6.15 4.19 8.49
C GLY A 222 6.09 2.66 8.49
N ALA A 223 7.23 1.98 8.32
CA ALA A 223 7.29 0.52 8.30
C ALA A 223 7.01 -0.07 9.69
N GLY A 224 6.00 -0.94 9.77
CA GLY A 224 5.65 -1.69 10.98
C GLY A 224 6.48 -2.95 11.17
N THR A 225 6.28 -3.62 12.32
CA THR A 225 6.90 -4.91 12.66
C THR A 225 5.93 -6.07 12.59
N ALA A 226 4.61 -5.82 12.67
CA ALA A 226 3.59 -6.86 12.65
C ALA A 226 3.43 -7.50 11.25
N VAL A 227 3.54 -6.69 10.19
CA VAL A 227 3.61 -7.14 8.79
C VAL A 227 4.89 -6.55 8.21
N PRO A 228 6.04 -7.26 8.33
CA PRO A 228 7.37 -6.68 8.11
C PRO A 228 7.80 -6.65 6.63
N SER A 229 6.88 -6.75 5.66
CA SER A 229 7.19 -6.82 4.22
C SER A 229 8.12 -5.70 3.75
N VAL A 230 7.83 -4.45 4.16
CA VAL A 230 8.62 -3.27 3.79
C VAL A 230 10.02 -3.34 4.42
N ARG A 231 10.09 -3.57 5.71
CA ARG A 231 11.35 -3.66 6.46
C ARG A 231 12.25 -4.78 5.94
N ASN A 232 11.71 -5.99 5.79
CA ASN A 232 12.45 -7.14 5.28
C ASN A 232 12.98 -6.91 3.87
N PHE A 233 12.25 -6.13 3.04
CA PHE A 233 12.71 -5.80 1.70
C PHE A 233 13.92 -4.85 1.76
N GLY A 234 13.82 -3.74 2.50
CA GLY A 234 14.91 -2.78 2.67
C GLY A 234 16.17 -3.40 3.29
N GLU A 235 16.02 -4.18 4.37
CA GLU A 235 17.13 -4.87 5.05
C GLU A 235 17.86 -5.86 4.13
N ARG A 236 17.13 -6.62 3.32
CA ARG A 236 17.75 -7.54 2.35
C ARG A 236 18.60 -6.81 1.32
N LEU A 237 18.15 -5.68 0.81
CA LEU A 237 18.91 -4.87 -0.15
C LEU A 237 20.23 -4.36 0.49
N VAL A 238 20.18 -3.87 1.71
CA VAL A 238 21.38 -3.40 2.44
C VAL A 238 22.37 -4.57 2.68
N GLN A 239 21.87 -5.73 3.07
CA GLN A 239 22.72 -6.91 3.32
C GLN A 239 23.42 -7.41 2.04
N HIS A 240 22.73 -7.41 0.89
CA HIS A 240 23.34 -7.78 -0.39
C HIS A 240 24.45 -6.79 -0.80
N SER A 241 24.24 -5.50 -0.62
CA SER A 241 25.24 -4.48 -0.96
C SER A 241 26.52 -4.60 -0.11
N ILE A 242 26.41 -5.05 1.15
CA ILE A 242 27.56 -5.24 2.05
C ILE A 242 28.36 -6.49 1.64
N ASN A 243 27.72 -7.54 1.12
CA ASN A 243 28.37 -8.80 0.75
C ASN A 243 29.06 -8.77 -0.63
N GLU A 244 28.76 -7.76 -1.47
CA GLU A 244 29.33 -7.58 -2.82
C GLU A 244 30.45 -6.49 -2.83
N SER A 245 30.71 -5.83 -1.72
CA SER A 245 31.74 -4.80 -1.55
C SER A 245 32.96 -5.35 -0.80
#